data_2afc117df4ffde81f30bf4ed3745ec5d
#
_entry.id   2afc117df4ffde81f30bf4ed3745ec5d
#
_cell.length_a   1.000
_cell.length_b   1.000
_cell.length_c   1.000
_cell.angle_alpha   90.00
_cell.angle_beta   90.00
_cell.angle_gamma   90.00
#
_symmetry.space_group_name_H-M   'P 1'
#
loop_
_entity.id
_entity.type
_entity.pdbx_description
1 polymer ?
#
loop_
_entity_poly.entity_id
_entity_poly.type
_entity_poly.pdbx_seq_one_letter_code
_entity_poly.pdbx_strand_id
1 'polypeptide(L)'
;RKTILGIAFTTIVLASAMNTKPVPGHTSMSKPDVKDSLLIASRPVKLARNIKTSDLERSIFEKINQYRVSKKLPKLKLDSKISKQARIHSQNMAKHRVPFSHNGFAKRVDGISIRYKSASENVAFNFGYEDPVGEAMRGWIESPGHLKNIKGKYNLTGIGVAVNSEDEYYLTQIFIRSR
;
A
#
# COMPACT_ATOMS: atom_id res chain seq x y z
N ARG A 1 7.29 10.60 -29.86
CA ARG A 1 6.41 11.07 -28.78
C ARG A 1 6.08 9.86 -27.90
N LYS A 2 6.39 9.93 -26.60
CA LYS A 2 6.10 8.89 -25.62
C LYS A 2 4.67 9.10 -25.14
N THR A 3 3.77 8.16 -25.40
CA THR A 3 2.40 8.25 -24.91
C THR A 3 2.37 7.75 -23.47
N ILE A 4 2.27 8.67 -22.52
CA ILE A 4 2.03 8.38 -21.11
C ILE A 4 0.52 8.32 -20.95
N LEU A 5 -0.05 7.12 -20.91
CA LEU A 5 -1.46 6.91 -20.63
C LEU A 5 -1.58 6.62 -19.12
N GLY A 6 -1.49 7.67 -18.33
CA GLY A 6 -1.72 7.62 -16.90
C GLY A 6 -2.93 8.49 -16.56
N ILE A 7 -4.12 7.90 -16.52
CA ILE A 7 -5.25 8.56 -15.86
C ILE A 7 -5.08 8.21 -14.39
N ALA A 8 -4.57 9.17 -13.62
CA ALA A 8 -4.43 9.09 -12.19
C ALA A 8 -5.80 9.26 -11.53
N PHE A 9 -6.43 8.18 -11.11
CA PHE A 9 -7.50 8.27 -10.12
C PHE A 9 -6.89 7.98 -8.75
N THR A 10 -6.75 9.02 -7.95
CA THR A 10 -6.37 8.92 -6.55
C THR A 10 -7.58 8.45 -5.78
N THR A 11 -7.68 7.17 -5.48
CA THR A 11 -8.68 6.69 -4.54
C THR A 11 -8.00 6.60 -3.18
N ILE A 12 -8.28 7.57 -2.32
CA ILE A 12 -7.90 7.54 -0.92
C ILE A 12 -8.81 6.52 -0.25
N VAL A 13 -8.30 5.34 0.05
CA VAL A 13 -8.99 4.42 0.96
C VAL A 13 -8.67 4.90 2.38
N LEU A 14 -9.48 5.83 2.88
CA LEU A 14 -9.52 6.13 4.31
C LEU A 14 -10.33 5.02 4.98
N ALA A 15 -9.66 4.14 5.71
CA ALA A 15 -10.34 3.26 6.64
C ALA A 15 -10.80 4.10 7.84
N SER A 16 -12.08 4.45 7.86
CA SER A 16 -12.73 5.01 9.04
C SER A 16 -12.82 3.93 10.11
N ALA A 17 -12.11 4.11 11.22
CA ALA A 17 -12.34 3.36 12.43
C ALA A 17 -13.80 3.59 12.85
N MET A 18 -14.61 2.54 12.90
CA MET A 18 -15.98 2.61 13.40
C MET A 18 -15.97 2.93 14.89
N ASN A 19 -16.32 4.16 15.20
CA ASN A 19 -16.58 4.62 16.56
C ASN A 19 -17.97 4.17 16.97
N THR A 20 -18.09 3.05 17.68
CA THR A 20 -19.36 2.62 18.30
C THR A 20 -19.58 3.43 19.55
N LYS A 21 -20.57 4.31 19.51
CA LYS A 21 -21.07 5.02 20.69
C LYS A 21 -21.76 4.04 21.65
N PRO A 22 -21.52 4.15 22.97
CA PRO A 22 -22.26 3.36 23.94
C PRO A 22 -23.65 3.96 24.17
N VAL A 23 -24.64 3.08 24.25
CA VAL A 23 -26.00 3.39 24.62
C VAL A 23 -26.10 3.51 26.17
N PRO A 24 -26.77 4.52 26.74
CA PRO A 24 -26.94 4.64 28.18
C PRO A 24 -28.14 3.81 28.66
N GLY A 25 -27.87 2.89 29.54
CA GLY A 25 -28.89 2.16 30.31
C GLY A 25 -28.57 2.21 31.79
N HIS A 26 -29.43 2.90 32.56
CA HIS A 26 -29.42 2.96 34.02
C HIS A 26 -29.57 1.60 34.68
N THR A 27 -28.80 1.32 35.75
CA THR A 27 -29.35 0.96 37.06
C THR A 27 -28.27 0.98 38.14
N SER A 28 -28.60 1.61 39.24
CA SER A 28 -27.90 1.74 40.50
C SER A 28 -27.83 0.42 41.25
N MET A 29 -26.67 0.06 41.85
CA MET A 29 -26.60 -0.54 43.20
C MET A 29 -25.17 -0.57 43.73
N SER A 30 -25.02 0.10 44.89
CA SER A 30 -24.14 -0.08 46.06
C SER A 30 -22.73 -0.73 45.92
N LYS A 31 -21.78 0.00 46.51
CA LYS A 31 -20.40 -0.42 46.87
C LYS A 31 -20.36 -1.62 47.81
N PRO A 32 -19.30 -2.40 47.78
CA PRO A 32 -18.37 -2.44 48.90
C PRO A 32 -16.92 -2.15 48.54
N ASP A 33 -16.24 -1.52 49.52
CA ASP A 33 -14.81 -1.31 49.57
C ASP A 33 -14.02 -2.62 49.50
N VAL A 34 -13.05 -2.70 48.62
CA VAL A 34 -11.88 -3.57 48.82
C VAL A 34 -10.67 -2.85 48.24
N LYS A 35 -9.69 -2.70 49.16
CA LYS A 35 -8.36 -2.17 48.97
C LYS A 35 -7.56 -2.93 47.93
N ASP A 36 -6.69 -2.17 47.28
CA ASP A 36 -5.44 -2.60 46.66
C ASP A 36 -5.47 -3.84 45.76
N SER A 37 -5.67 -3.59 44.47
CA SER A 37 -5.05 -4.44 43.46
C SER A 37 -4.49 -3.55 42.36
N LEU A 38 -3.16 -3.52 42.31
CA LEU A 38 -2.38 -2.93 41.23
C LEU A 38 -2.91 -3.41 39.86
N LEU A 39 -3.81 -2.66 39.26
CA LEU A 39 -4.10 -2.77 37.87
C LEU A 39 -2.87 -2.26 37.10
N ILE A 40 -1.89 -3.12 36.93
CA ILE A 40 -0.95 -3.02 35.83
C ILE A 40 -1.83 -3.12 34.58
N ALA A 41 -2.24 -1.96 34.07
CA ALA A 41 -2.77 -1.87 32.73
C ALA A 41 -1.69 -2.41 31.80
N SER A 42 -1.77 -3.68 31.47
CA SER A 42 -0.97 -4.28 30.44
C SER A 42 -1.32 -3.57 29.14
N ARG A 43 -0.58 -2.50 28.82
CA ARG A 43 -0.49 -2.02 27.46
C ARG A 43 -0.23 -3.26 26.60
N PRO A 44 -1.02 -3.52 25.56
CA PRO A 44 -0.67 -4.58 24.63
C PRO A 44 0.76 -4.26 24.18
N VAL A 45 1.71 -5.10 24.54
CA VAL A 45 3.05 -5.04 23.98
C VAL A 45 2.83 -5.32 22.51
N LYS A 46 2.80 -4.23 21.71
CA LYS A 46 2.80 -4.31 20.28
C LYS A 46 4.12 -5.02 19.94
N LEU A 47 4.04 -6.33 19.77
CA LEU A 47 5.18 -7.12 19.33
C LEU A 47 5.59 -6.50 18.00
N ALA A 48 6.65 -5.70 18.01
CA ALA A 48 7.15 -5.05 16.81
C ALA A 48 7.50 -6.18 15.84
N ARG A 49 6.57 -6.50 14.94
CA ARG A 49 6.85 -7.39 13.82
C ARG A 49 7.91 -6.67 13.00
N ASN A 50 9.13 -7.15 13.09
CA ASN A 50 10.25 -6.66 12.30
C ASN A 50 10.06 -7.13 10.83
N ILE A 51 8.94 -6.73 10.24
CA ILE A 51 8.58 -7.08 8.86
C ILE A 51 9.46 -6.25 7.95
N LYS A 52 10.35 -6.92 7.24
CA LYS A 52 11.18 -6.26 6.23
C LYS A 52 10.30 -5.78 5.07
N THR A 53 10.47 -4.54 4.67
CA THR A 53 9.73 -3.98 3.52
C THR A 53 9.96 -4.77 2.23
N SER A 54 11.14 -5.41 2.09
CA SER A 54 11.44 -6.33 0.99
C SER A 54 10.50 -7.54 0.93
N ASP A 55 10.04 -8.04 2.08
CA ASP A 55 9.12 -9.18 2.12
C ASP A 55 7.71 -8.75 1.73
N LEU A 56 7.32 -7.53 2.11
CA LEU A 56 6.07 -6.91 1.66
C LEU A 56 6.08 -6.69 0.14
N GLU A 57 7.18 -6.16 -0.42
CA GLU A 57 7.36 -5.98 -1.86
C GLU A 57 7.24 -7.31 -2.62
N ARG A 58 7.87 -8.36 -2.11
CA ARG A 58 7.77 -9.71 -2.67
C ARG A 58 6.33 -10.22 -2.63
N SER A 59 5.66 -10.08 -1.50
CA SER A 59 4.27 -10.50 -1.34
C SER A 59 3.34 -9.81 -2.35
N ILE A 60 3.51 -8.48 -2.57
CA ILE A 60 2.75 -7.74 -3.58
C ILE A 60 3.03 -8.31 -4.98
N PHE A 61 4.30 -8.52 -5.33
CA PHE A 61 4.69 -9.07 -6.62
C PHE A 61 4.03 -10.43 -6.90
N GLU A 62 4.05 -11.31 -5.91
CA GLU A 62 3.45 -12.64 -6.01
C GLU A 62 1.93 -12.56 -6.15
N LYS A 63 1.24 -11.78 -5.30
CA LYS A 63 -0.22 -11.61 -5.35
C LYS A 63 -0.69 -10.98 -6.67
N ILE A 64 0.02 -9.97 -7.18
CA ILE A 64 -0.27 -9.37 -8.50
C ILE A 64 -0.14 -10.41 -9.62
N ASN A 65 0.91 -11.22 -9.61
CA ASN A 65 1.09 -12.24 -10.62
C ASN A 65 0.10 -13.39 -10.48
N GLN A 66 -0.27 -13.79 -9.26
CA GLN A 66 -1.37 -14.74 -9.03
C GLN A 66 -2.68 -14.21 -9.61
N TYR A 67 -3.03 -12.94 -9.33
CA TYR A 67 -4.21 -12.31 -9.91
C TYR A 67 -4.16 -12.30 -11.44
N ARG A 68 -3.03 -11.90 -12.04
CA ARG A 68 -2.89 -11.87 -13.51
C ARG A 68 -3.09 -13.25 -14.11
N VAL A 69 -2.47 -14.27 -13.55
CA VAL A 69 -2.62 -15.68 -14.01
C VAL A 69 -4.08 -16.14 -13.90
N SER A 70 -4.77 -15.83 -12.81
CA SER A 70 -6.20 -16.14 -12.65
C SER A 70 -7.09 -15.49 -13.72
N LYS A 71 -6.60 -14.40 -14.32
CA LYS A 71 -7.26 -13.69 -15.43
C LYS A 71 -6.68 -14.06 -16.81
N LYS A 72 -5.91 -15.16 -16.90
CA LYS A 72 -5.24 -15.63 -18.14
C LYS A 72 -4.28 -14.59 -18.75
N LEU A 73 -3.70 -13.72 -17.91
CA LEU A 73 -2.72 -12.72 -18.31
C LEU A 73 -1.30 -13.23 -18.03
N PRO A 74 -0.31 -12.88 -18.88
CA PRO A 74 1.08 -13.24 -18.64
C PRO A 74 1.60 -12.61 -17.34
N LYS A 75 2.48 -13.34 -16.63
CA LYS A 75 3.18 -12.82 -15.47
C LYS A 75 4.06 -11.61 -15.84
N LEU A 76 4.13 -10.65 -14.93
CA LEU A 76 5.12 -9.58 -14.98
C LEU A 76 6.46 -10.10 -14.47
N LYS A 77 7.55 -9.54 -15.00
CA LYS A 77 8.90 -9.76 -14.47
C LYS A 77 9.27 -8.58 -13.55
N LEU A 78 9.84 -8.89 -12.39
CA LEU A 78 10.33 -7.87 -11.47
C LEU A 78 11.63 -7.27 -12.01
N ASP A 79 11.74 -5.94 -11.99
CA ASP A 79 12.95 -5.22 -12.41
C ASP A 79 13.46 -4.34 -11.28
N SER A 80 14.76 -4.43 -11.00
CA SER A 80 15.38 -3.74 -9.87
C SER A 80 15.46 -2.22 -10.06
N LYS A 81 15.60 -1.73 -11.30
CA LYS A 81 15.66 -0.30 -11.62
C LYS A 81 14.28 0.33 -11.43
N ILE A 82 13.22 -0.39 -11.85
CA ILE A 82 11.83 0.03 -11.63
C ILE A 82 11.52 0.04 -10.13
N SER A 83 11.89 -1.03 -9.41
CA SER A 83 11.70 -1.13 -7.95
C SER A 83 12.42 -0.02 -7.20
N LYS A 84 13.62 0.37 -7.63
CA LYS A 84 14.35 1.50 -7.05
C LYS A 84 13.53 2.80 -7.12
N GLN A 85 12.93 3.12 -8.26
CA GLN A 85 12.11 4.33 -8.42
C GLN A 85 10.82 4.25 -7.58
N ALA A 86 10.19 3.08 -7.52
CA ALA A 86 9.01 2.86 -6.68
C ALA A 86 9.34 3.06 -5.20
N ARG A 87 10.47 2.51 -4.70
CA ARG A 87 10.93 2.70 -3.31
C ARG A 87 11.20 4.15 -2.98
N ILE A 88 11.89 4.89 -3.87
CA ILE A 88 12.17 6.32 -3.67
C ILE A 88 10.85 7.09 -3.51
N HIS A 89 9.84 6.79 -4.30
CA HIS A 89 8.54 7.46 -4.20
C HIS A 89 7.84 7.13 -2.89
N SER A 90 7.72 5.84 -2.53
CA SER A 90 7.14 5.41 -1.26
C SER A 90 7.86 6.03 -0.05
N GLN A 91 9.20 6.08 -0.07
CA GLN A 91 10.00 6.71 0.97
C GLN A 91 9.76 8.22 1.07
N ASN A 92 9.60 8.91 -0.05
CA ASN A 92 9.31 10.34 -0.06
C ASN A 92 7.91 10.64 0.49
N MET A 93 6.92 9.82 0.18
CA MET A 93 5.59 9.92 0.77
C MET A 93 5.62 9.62 2.27
N ALA A 94 6.27 8.54 2.70
CA ALA A 94 6.39 8.16 4.11
C ALA A 94 7.14 9.19 4.97
N LYS A 95 8.04 9.96 4.36
CA LYS A 95 8.76 11.06 5.00
C LYS A 95 8.08 12.41 4.83
N HIS A 96 6.86 12.45 4.30
CA HIS A 96 6.10 13.66 4.01
C HIS A 96 6.86 14.70 3.14
N ARG A 97 7.84 14.24 2.33
CA ARG A 97 8.57 15.10 1.38
C ARG A 97 7.74 15.43 0.15
N VAL A 98 6.81 14.55 -0.17
CA VAL A 98 5.79 14.72 -1.22
C VAL A 98 4.45 14.25 -0.68
N PRO A 99 3.33 14.81 -1.15
CA PRO A 99 2.00 14.31 -0.76
C PRO A 99 1.76 12.91 -1.30
N PHE A 100 0.81 12.19 -0.71
CA PHE A 100 0.30 10.93 -1.26
C PHE A 100 -0.37 11.19 -2.62
N SER A 101 0.32 10.87 -3.71
CA SER A 101 -0.11 11.18 -5.07
C SER A 101 0.74 10.47 -6.12
N HIS A 102 0.36 10.65 -7.39
CA HIS A 102 1.15 10.26 -8.57
C HIS A 102 2.08 11.39 -9.07
N ASN A 103 2.21 12.48 -8.35
CA ASN A 103 3.02 13.62 -8.77
C ASN A 103 4.45 13.19 -9.08
N GLY A 104 4.98 13.66 -10.21
CA GLY A 104 6.33 13.31 -10.68
C GLY A 104 6.45 11.93 -11.33
N PHE A 105 5.35 11.22 -11.63
CA PHE A 105 5.37 9.90 -12.25
C PHE A 105 6.18 9.89 -13.56
N ALA A 106 5.96 10.85 -14.46
CA ALA A 106 6.72 10.94 -15.71
C ALA A 106 8.23 11.01 -15.46
N LYS A 107 8.66 11.86 -14.50
CA LYS A 107 10.08 12.01 -14.13
C LYS A 107 10.66 10.71 -13.55
N ARG A 108 9.86 9.98 -12.74
CA ARG A 108 10.29 8.67 -12.21
C ARG A 108 10.52 7.66 -13.33
N VAL A 109 9.59 7.59 -14.28
CA VAL A 109 9.69 6.65 -15.42
C VAL A 109 10.85 7.03 -16.36
N ASP A 110 11.05 8.30 -16.63
CA ASP A 110 12.17 8.78 -17.45
C ASP A 110 13.54 8.51 -16.79
N GLY A 111 13.58 8.48 -15.45
CA GLY A 111 14.76 8.07 -14.69
C GLY A 111 15.06 6.56 -14.72
N ILE A 112 14.16 5.74 -15.29
CA ILE A 112 14.39 4.31 -15.50
C ILE A 112 15.04 4.11 -16.87
N SER A 113 16.30 3.68 -16.90
CA SER A 113 17.05 3.47 -18.15
C SER A 113 16.53 2.24 -18.92
N ILE A 114 15.25 2.23 -19.25
CA ILE A 114 14.55 1.19 -20.04
C ILE A 114 13.76 1.87 -21.15
N ARG A 115 13.99 1.46 -22.40
CA ARG A 115 13.13 1.89 -23.51
C ARG A 115 11.74 1.27 -23.36
N TYR A 116 10.69 2.07 -23.30
CA TYR A 116 9.33 1.60 -23.07
C TYR A 116 8.33 2.16 -24.10
N LYS A 117 7.20 1.45 -24.23
CA LYS A 117 6.05 1.85 -25.04
C LYS A 117 4.99 2.55 -24.16
N SER A 118 4.76 2.04 -22.97
CA SER A 118 3.81 2.59 -22.00
C SER A 118 4.23 2.26 -20.58
N ALA A 119 3.79 3.09 -19.65
CA ALA A 119 3.97 2.90 -18.23
C ALA A 119 2.71 3.33 -17.47
N SER A 120 2.49 2.77 -16.27
CA SER A 120 1.47 3.20 -15.33
C SER A 120 1.93 2.97 -13.89
N GLU A 121 1.20 3.54 -12.94
CA GLU A 121 1.53 3.46 -11.52
C GLU A 121 0.27 3.24 -10.69
N ASN A 122 0.39 2.38 -9.69
CA ASN A 122 -0.55 2.28 -8.58
C ASN A 122 0.15 2.74 -7.31
N VAL A 123 -0.54 3.52 -6.49
CA VAL A 123 -0.11 3.87 -5.14
C VAL A 123 -1.17 3.45 -4.13
N ALA A 124 -0.74 3.08 -2.93
CA ALA A 124 -1.63 2.83 -1.81
C ALA A 124 -1.04 3.41 -0.53
N PHE A 125 -1.93 3.80 0.35
CA PHE A 125 -1.66 4.19 1.72
C PHE A 125 -2.57 3.39 2.62
N ASN A 126 -2.02 2.82 3.69
CA ASN A 126 -2.84 2.24 4.73
C ASN A 126 -2.15 2.31 6.11
N PHE A 127 -2.97 2.22 7.15
CA PHE A 127 -2.57 2.34 8.54
C PHE A 127 -3.48 1.46 9.39
N GLY A 128 -2.91 0.80 10.40
CA GLY A 128 -3.70 0.04 11.37
C GLY A 128 -4.15 -1.35 10.93
N TYR A 129 -3.71 -1.85 9.78
CA TYR A 129 -4.04 -3.18 9.30
C TYR A 129 -2.96 -4.20 9.67
N GLU A 130 -3.37 -5.41 10.04
CA GLU A 130 -2.45 -6.53 10.28
C GLU A 130 -1.80 -7.04 8.99
N ASP A 131 -2.52 -7.00 7.87
CA ASP A 131 -2.04 -7.32 6.52
C ASP A 131 -2.09 -6.09 5.60
N PRO A 132 -1.09 -5.20 5.64
CA PRO A 132 -1.05 -4.01 4.81
C PRO A 132 -0.96 -4.33 3.32
N VAL A 133 -0.42 -5.49 2.94
CA VAL A 133 -0.35 -5.93 1.54
C VAL A 133 -1.72 -6.39 1.05
N GLY A 134 -2.43 -7.20 1.83
CA GLY A 134 -3.78 -7.63 1.51
C GLY A 134 -4.73 -6.45 1.36
N GLU A 135 -4.63 -5.46 2.23
CA GLU A 135 -5.43 -4.24 2.16
C GLU A 135 -5.14 -3.42 0.89
N ALA A 136 -3.88 -3.20 0.56
CA ALA A 136 -3.50 -2.50 -0.67
C ALA A 136 -3.99 -3.27 -1.91
N MET A 137 -3.84 -4.58 -1.93
CA MET A 137 -4.31 -5.43 -3.03
C MET A 137 -5.82 -5.36 -3.20
N ARG A 138 -6.58 -5.39 -2.11
CA ARG A 138 -8.04 -5.26 -2.13
C ARG A 138 -8.43 -3.91 -2.73
N GLY A 139 -7.89 -2.81 -2.23
CA GLY A 139 -8.18 -1.47 -2.73
C GLY A 139 -7.82 -1.28 -4.20
N TRP A 140 -6.70 -1.86 -4.66
CA TRP A 140 -6.33 -1.80 -6.08
C TRP A 140 -7.25 -2.63 -6.98
N ILE A 141 -7.72 -3.79 -6.52
CA ILE A 141 -8.63 -4.65 -7.30
C ILE A 141 -10.04 -4.05 -7.36
N GLU A 142 -10.51 -3.45 -6.29
CA GLU A 142 -11.83 -2.81 -6.22
C GLU A 142 -11.90 -1.47 -6.97
N SER A 143 -10.75 -0.83 -7.22
CA SER A 143 -10.66 0.43 -7.95
C SER A 143 -10.50 0.19 -9.46
N PRO A 144 -11.45 0.63 -10.31
CA PRO A 144 -11.38 0.41 -11.76
C PRO A 144 -10.09 0.92 -12.41
N GLY A 145 -9.57 2.07 -11.94
CA GLY A 145 -8.33 2.68 -12.45
C GLY A 145 -7.10 1.84 -12.12
N HIS A 146 -6.94 1.43 -10.86
CA HIS A 146 -5.84 0.59 -10.41
C HIS A 146 -5.92 -0.81 -11.03
N LEU A 147 -7.12 -1.39 -11.10
CA LEU A 147 -7.35 -2.69 -11.73
C LEU A 147 -7.00 -2.68 -13.22
N LYS A 148 -7.30 -1.59 -13.93
CA LYS A 148 -6.90 -1.40 -15.34
C LYS A 148 -5.39 -1.49 -15.51
N ASN A 149 -4.62 -0.89 -14.57
CA ASN A 149 -3.17 -0.99 -14.57
C ASN A 149 -2.70 -2.43 -14.32
N ILE A 150 -3.27 -3.11 -13.31
CA ILE A 150 -2.93 -4.52 -12.99
C ILE A 150 -3.20 -5.45 -14.20
N LYS A 151 -4.26 -5.21 -14.96
CA LYS A 151 -4.64 -6.00 -16.14
C LYS A 151 -3.98 -5.53 -17.45
N GLY A 152 -3.25 -4.43 -17.40
CA GLY A 152 -2.65 -3.81 -18.58
C GLY A 152 -1.64 -4.71 -19.31
N LYS A 153 -1.37 -4.36 -20.59
CA LYS A 153 -0.39 -5.06 -21.42
C LYS A 153 1.04 -4.65 -21.06
N TYR A 154 1.47 -4.98 -19.85
CA TYR A 154 2.81 -4.74 -19.35
C TYR A 154 3.58 -6.06 -19.26
N ASN A 155 4.91 -5.99 -19.23
CA ASN A 155 5.79 -7.14 -19.09
C ASN A 155 6.79 -7.00 -17.94
N LEU A 156 7.02 -5.77 -17.46
CA LEU A 156 7.90 -5.47 -16.33
C LEU A 156 7.13 -4.74 -15.24
N THR A 157 7.57 -4.92 -14.00
CA THR A 157 7.08 -4.17 -12.85
C THR A 157 8.19 -3.92 -11.84
N GLY A 158 8.01 -2.90 -11.03
CA GLY A 158 8.80 -2.66 -9.83
C GLY A 158 7.90 -2.24 -8.69
N ILE A 159 8.28 -2.61 -7.48
CA ILE A 159 7.50 -2.38 -6.27
C ILE A 159 8.38 -1.71 -5.23
N GLY A 160 7.82 -0.77 -4.52
CA GLY A 160 8.45 -0.11 -3.39
C GLY A 160 7.47 0.02 -2.23
N VAL A 161 7.93 -0.33 -1.05
CA VAL A 161 7.20 -0.16 0.21
C VAL A 161 8.04 0.66 1.17
N ALA A 162 7.42 1.61 1.85
CA ALA A 162 8.01 2.35 2.95
C ALA A 162 7.03 2.42 4.12
N VAL A 163 7.57 2.42 5.32
CA VAL A 163 6.83 2.54 6.57
C VAL A 163 7.45 3.68 7.35
N ASN A 164 6.63 4.56 7.93
CA ASN A 164 7.11 5.62 8.81
C ASN A 164 7.02 5.23 10.30
N SER A 165 7.40 6.14 11.19
CA SER A 165 7.37 5.93 12.64
C SER A 165 5.96 5.78 13.22
N GLU A 166 4.94 6.14 12.47
CA GLU A 166 3.53 6.06 12.86
C GLU A 166 2.87 4.76 12.38
N ASP A 167 3.67 3.80 11.86
CA ASP A 167 3.20 2.55 11.25
C ASP A 167 2.30 2.77 10.03
N GLU A 168 2.48 3.87 9.33
CA GLU A 168 1.81 4.15 8.06
C GLU A 168 2.60 3.52 6.91
N TYR A 169 1.90 2.77 6.08
CA TYR A 169 2.44 2.06 4.93
C TYR A 169 2.16 2.82 3.64
N TYR A 170 3.21 3.11 2.91
CA TYR A 170 3.16 3.72 1.58
C TYR A 170 3.68 2.74 0.54
N LEU A 171 2.85 2.39 -0.41
CA LEU A 171 3.13 1.36 -1.40
C LEU A 171 3.06 1.98 -2.81
N THR A 172 4.03 1.67 -3.63
CA THR A 172 4.08 2.09 -5.03
C THR A 172 4.37 0.89 -5.91
N GLN A 173 3.57 0.69 -6.95
CA GLN A 173 3.85 -0.27 -8.00
C GLN A 173 3.89 0.45 -9.35
N ILE A 174 4.98 0.29 -10.09
CA ILE A 174 5.17 0.81 -11.45
C ILE A 174 5.11 -0.35 -12.42
N PHE A 175 4.34 -0.19 -13.49
CA PHE A 175 4.20 -1.13 -14.58
C PHE A 175 4.84 -0.55 -15.83
N ILE A 176 5.59 -1.36 -16.56
CA ILE A 176 6.25 -0.95 -17.81
C ILE A 176 5.99 -1.98 -18.90
N ARG A 177 5.64 -1.50 -20.09
CA ARG A 177 5.73 -2.24 -21.33
C ARG A 177 7.03 -1.84 -22.03
N SER A 178 8.06 -2.65 -21.92
CA SER A 178 9.31 -2.42 -22.65
C SER A 178 9.14 -2.61 -24.16
N ARG A 179 10.06 -2.04 -24.92
CA ARG A 179 10.14 -2.25 -26.38
C ARG A 179 10.82 -3.56 -26.69
#